data_708dd9b2387fb806899e3554ae09d87c
#
_entry.id   708dd9b2387fb806899e3554ae09d87c
#
_cell.length_a   1.000
_cell.length_b   1.000
_cell.length_c   1.000
_cell.angle_alpha   90.00
_cell.angle_beta   90.00
_cell.angle_gamma   90.00
#
_symmetry.space_group_name_H-M   'P 1'
#
loop_
_entity.id
_entity.type
_entity.pdbx_description
1 polymer ?
#
loop_
_entity_poly.entity_id
_entity_poly.type
_entity_poly.pdbx_seq_one_letter_code
_entity_poly.pdbx_strand_id
1 'polypeptide(L)'
;MKRKIAPVTPGEMLEEEFLKPLRLTMHRLAEDVGVSPQKMRDIIVGKSPITEDEDLKLCQYFGLSVDWWLRGQDSYDAKNLYKSIV
;
A
#
# COMPACT_ATOMS: atom_id res chain seq x y z
N MET A 1 9.52 3.52 -19.02
CA MET A 1 9.17 4.42 -17.98
C MET A 1 10.19 4.41 -16.85
N LYS A 2 10.48 5.54 -16.37
CA LYS A 2 11.51 5.69 -15.40
C LYS A 2 11.05 5.33 -13.99
N ARG A 3 11.81 4.48 -13.32
CA ARG A 3 11.49 4.14 -11.95
C ARG A 3 12.03 5.19 -11.00
N LYS A 4 11.38 5.35 -9.91
CA LYS A 4 11.88 6.22 -8.87
C LYS A 4 13.08 5.61 -8.21
N ILE A 5 14.02 6.43 -7.85
CA ILE A 5 15.19 5.96 -7.14
C ILE A 5 14.88 5.70 -5.68
N ALA A 6 14.07 6.55 -5.08
CA ALA A 6 13.68 6.39 -3.69
C ALA A 6 12.71 5.22 -3.55
N PRO A 7 12.67 4.59 -2.38
CA PRO A 7 11.70 3.52 -2.14
C PRO A 7 10.29 4.05 -2.26
N VAL A 8 9.40 3.21 -2.76
CA VAL A 8 8.00 3.59 -2.87
C VAL A 8 7.25 3.13 -1.63
N THR A 9 6.27 3.91 -1.22
CA THR A 9 5.45 3.54 -0.08
C THR A 9 4.49 2.42 -0.48
N PRO A 10 3.97 1.67 0.49
CA PRO A 10 2.96 0.66 0.18
C PRO A 10 1.73 1.27 -0.50
N GLY A 11 1.33 2.46 -0.09
CA GLY A 11 0.19 3.12 -0.72
C GLY A 11 0.47 3.48 -2.16
N GLU A 12 1.65 3.96 -2.44
CA GLU A 12 2.06 4.29 -3.79
C GLU A 12 2.10 3.03 -4.65
N MET A 13 2.61 1.95 -4.10
CA MET A 13 2.64 0.68 -4.81
C MET A 13 1.22 0.19 -5.08
N LEU A 14 0.33 0.32 -4.11
CA LEU A 14 -1.05 -0.07 -4.29
C LEU A 14 -1.67 0.66 -5.49
N GLU A 15 -1.45 1.94 -5.57
CA GLU A 15 -2.01 2.72 -6.65
C GLU A 15 -1.38 2.37 -8.00
N GLU A 16 -0.05 2.36 -8.05
CA GLU A 16 0.64 2.20 -9.33
C GLU A 16 0.62 0.78 -9.87
N GLU A 17 0.71 -0.20 -8.98
CA GLU A 17 0.85 -1.58 -9.44
C GLU A 17 -0.45 -2.36 -9.41
N PHE A 18 -1.45 -1.87 -8.70
CA PHE A 18 -2.71 -2.60 -8.57
C PHE A 18 -3.90 -1.82 -9.09
N LEU A 19 -4.11 -0.62 -8.58
CA LEU A 19 -5.30 0.13 -8.98
C LEU A 19 -5.27 0.53 -10.44
N LYS A 20 -4.19 1.16 -10.87
CA LYS A 20 -4.11 1.63 -12.24
C LYS A 20 -4.14 0.49 -13.27
N PRO A 21 -3.31 -0.55 -13.12
CA PRO A 21 -3.34 -1.63 -14.09
C PRO A 21 -4.68 -2.35 -14.16
N LEU A 22 -5.37 -2.46 -13.03
CA LEU A 22 -6.65 -3.14 -12.98
C LEU A 22 -7.83 -2.22 -13.27
N ARG A 23 -7.54 -0.94 -13.48
CA ARG A 23 -8.59 0.06 -13.69
C ARG A 23 -9.58 0.06 -12.54
N LEU A 24 -9.05 -0.06 -11.34
CA LEU A 24 -9.83 -0.14 -10.12
C LEU A 24 -9.72 1.18 -9.38
N THR A 25 -10.84 1.77 -9.01
CA THR A 25 -10.82 3.03 -8.29
C THR A 25 -10.62 2.79 -6.81
N MET A 26 -10.11 3.80 -6.15
CA MET A 26 -9.93 3.75 -4.71
C MET A 26 -11.25 3.50 -4.00
N HIS A 27 -12.31 4.16 -4.43
CA HIS A 27 -13.62 3.99 -3.80
C HIS A 27 -14.13 2.56 -3.94
N ARG A 28 -13.96 1.98 -5.13
CA ARG A 28 -14.40 0.62 -5.35
C ARG A 28 -13.61 -0.35 -4.49
N LEU A 29 -12.31 -0.15 -4.40
CA LEU A 29 -11.47 -1.01 -3.57
C LEU A 29 -11.89 -0.89 -2.10
N ALA A 30 -12.07 0.34 -1.63
CA ALA A 30 -12.47 0.54 -0.24
C ALA A 30 -13.78 -0.17 0.05
N GLU A 31 -14.71 -0.06 -0.87
CA GLU A 31 -16.01 -0.70 -0.71
C GLU A 31 -15.87 -2.22 -0.68
N ASP A 32 -15.10 -2.76 -1.61
CA ASP A 32 -14.95 -4.21 -1.73
C ASP A 32 -14.26 -4.84 -0.53
N VAL A 33 -13.27 -4.15 0.04
CA VAL A 33 -12.54 -4.71 1.19
C VAL A 33 -13.11 -4.27 2.53
N GLY A 34 -14.09 -3.38 2.52
CA GLY A 34 -14.74 -2.98 3.77
C GLY A 34 -13.93 -1.98 4.59
N VAL A 35 -13.18 -1.13 3.92
CA VAL A 35 -12.42 -0.06 4.56
C VAL A 35 -13.05 1.25 4.13
N SER A 36 -13.10 2.24 5.03
CA SER A 36 -13.71 3.51 4.66
C SER A 36 -12.90 4.18 3.56
N PRO A 37 -13.56 4.94 2.67
CA PRO A 37 -12.83 5.64 1.61
C PRO A 37 -11.78 6.61 2.16
N GLN A 38 -12.06 7.26 3.27
CA GLN A 38 -11.11 8.17 3.88
C GLN A 38 -9.85 7.44 4.31
N LYS A 39 -10.02 6.28 4.96
CA LYS A 39 -8.89 5.51 5.41
C LYS A 39 -8.09 4.99 4.23
N MET A 40 -8.77 4.54 3.19
CA MET A 40 -8.11 4.05 1.99
C MET A 40 -7.30 5.17 1.34
N ARG A 41 -7.87 6.36 1.28
CA ARG A 41 -7.15 7.50 0.73
C ARG A 41 -5.89 7.80 1.56
N ASP A 42 -6.02 7.76 2.88
CA ASP A 42 -4.89 8.03 3.76
C ASP A 42 -3.77 7.01 3.56
N ILE A 43 -4.13 5.76 3.30
CA ILE A 43 -3.14 4.73 3.01
C ILE A 43 -2.42 5.04 1.71
N ILE A 44 -3.18 5.40 0.68
CA ILE A 44 -2.60 5.64 -0.65
C ILE A 44 -1.66 6.83 -0.65
N VAL A 45 -2.04 7.90 0.04
CA VAL A 45 -1.17 9.08 0.07
C VAL A 45 -0.08 9.01 1.14
N GLY A 46 -0.04 7.94 1.90
CA GLY A 46 1.02 7.73 2.87
C GLY A 46 0.79 8.38 4.22
N LYS A 47 -0.41 8.82 4.50
CA LYS A 47 -0.73 9.43 5.80
C LYS A 47 -0.93 8.41 6.90
N SER A 48 -1.42 7.24 6.54
CA SER A 48 -1.70 6.18 7.51
C SER A 48 -1.00 4.91 7.09
N PRO A 49 -0.40 4.19 8.03
CA PRO A 49 0.17 2.89 7.70
C PRO A 49 -0.92 1.86 7.50
N ILE A 50 -0.55 0.75 6.87
CA ILE A 50 -1.46 -0.36 6.69
C ILE A 50 -1.42 -1.20 7.97
N THR A 51 -2.59 -1.46 8.54
CA THR A 51 -2.69 -2.28 9.75
C THR A 51 -2.76 -3.76 9.37
N GLU A 52 -2.64 -4.63 10.38
CA GLU A 52 -2.75 -6.06 10.14
C GLU A 52 -4.08 -6.44 9.53
N ASP A 53 -5.14 -5.83 10.01
CA ASP A 53 -6.48 -6.10 9.49
C ASP A 53 -6.60 -5.69 8.02
N GLU A 54 -6.05 -4.53 7.71
CA GLU A 54 -6.09 -4.03 6.34
C GLU A 54 -5.22 -4.88 5.43
N ASP A 55 -4.08 -5.34 5.94
CA ASP A 55 -3.24 -6.23 5.18
C ASP A 55 -3.98 -7.51 4.80
N LEU A 56 -4.67 -8.10 5.76
CA LEU A 56 -5.44 -9.31 5.49
C LEU A 56 -6.48 -9.09 4.41
N LYS A 57 -7.20 -7.99 4.52
CA LYS A 57 -8.25 -7.68 3.56
C LYS A 57 -7.68 -7.47 2.17
N LEU A 58 -6.59 -6.73 2.07
CA LEU A 58 -5.97 -6.48 0.78
C LEU A 58 -5.36 -7.75 0.19
N CYS A 59 -4.72 -8.55 1.03
CA CYS A 59 -4.12 -9.79 0.56
C CYS A 59 -5.18 -10.75 0.02
N GLN A 60 -6.30 -10.85 0.71
CA GLN A 60 -7.39 -11.71 0.26
C GLN A 60 -7.96 -11.21 -1.07
N TYR A 61 -8.11 -9.90 -1.17
CA TYR A 61 -8.71 -9.31 -2.36
C TYR A 61 -7.84 -9.54 -3.59
N PHE A 62 -6.53 -9.36 -3.44
CA PHE A 62 -5.61 -9.48 -4.57
C PHE A 62 -4.94 -10.85 -4.69
N GLY A 63 -5.25 -11.77 -3.80
CA GLY A 63 -4.66 -13.11 -3.87
C GLY A 63 -3.20 -13.15 -3.48
N LEU A 64 -2.82 -12.35 -2.50
CA LEU A 64 -1.44 -12.29 -2.04
C LEU A 64 -1.28 -13.04 -0.71
N SER A 65 -0.03 -13.33 -0.37
CA SER A 65 0.27 -13.99 0.91
C SER A 65 0.02 -13.03 2.06
N VAL A 66 -0.40 -13.59 3.18
CA VAL A 66 -0.60 -12.79 4.39
C VAL A 66 0.70 -12.06 4.72
N ASP A 67 0.57 -10.83 5.19
CA ASP A 67 1.69 -9.96 5.56
C ASP A 67 2.44 -9.38 4.37
N TRP A 68 1.94 -9.58 3.16
CA TRP A 68 2.61 -9.07 1.98
C TRP A 68 2.79 -7.55 2.04
N TRP A 69 1.72 -6.84 2.41
CA TRP A 69 1.77 -5.39 2.52
C TRP A 69 2.58 -4.93 3.72
N LEU A 70 2.48 -5.66 4.83
CA LEU A 70 3.22 -5.29 6.03
C LEU A 70 4.71 -5.46 5.85
N ARG A 71 5.12 -6.50 5.14
CA ARG A 71 6.53 -6.70 4.87
C ARG A 71 7.06 -5.60 3.95
N GLY A 72 6.26 -5.18 2.98
CA GLY A 72 6.65 -4.07 2.12
C GLY A 72 6.79 -2.78 2.90
N GLN A 73 5.88 -2.56 3.84
CA GLN A 73 5.91 -1.39 4.68
C GLN A 73 7.15 -1.36 5.56
N ASP A 74 7.47 -2.52 6.15
CA ASP A 74 8.67 -2.63 6.98
C ASP A 74 9.94 -2.37 6.17
N SER A 75 9.99 -2.89 4.96
CA SER A 75 11.14 -2.66 4.09
C SER A 75 11.29 -1.18 3.77
N TYR A 76 10.19 -0.50 3.51
CA TYR A 76 10.22 0.92 3.22
C TYR A 76 10.73 1.70 4.43
N ASP A 77 10.19 1.39 5.59
CA ASP A 77 10.58 2.07 6.82
C ASP A 77 12.04 1.84 7.14
N ALA A 78 12.52 0.63 6.96
CA ALA A 78 13.93 0.31 7.23
C ALA A 78 14.84 1.10 6.31
N LYS A 79 14.48 1.18 5.03
CA LYS A 79 15.30 1.93 4.08
C LYS A 79 15.31 3.41 4.40
N ASN A 80 14.17 3.95 4.79
CA ASN A 80 14.09 5.34 5.17
C ASN A 80 14.93 5.64 6.39
N LEU A 81 14.87 4.76 7.36
CA LEU A 81 15.65 4.94 8.58
C LEU A 81 17.13 4.93 8.27
N TYR A 82 17.54 4.00 7.43
CA TYR A 82 18.93 3.90 7.04
C TYR A 82 19.41 5.18 6.36
N LYS A 83 18.59 5.71 5.47
CA LYS A 83 18.95 6.94 4.77
C LYS A 83 19.03 8.12 5.72
N SER A 84 18.22 8.13 6.75
CA SER A 84 18.26 9.21 7.72
C SER A 84 19.56 9.23 8.50
N ILE A 85 20.11 8.07 8.75
CA ILE A 85 21.36 7.96 9.50
C ILE A 85 22.54 8.41 8.66
N VAL A 86 22.51 8.10 7.40
CA VAL A 86 23.57 8.47 6.50
C VAL A 86 23.44 9.92 6.11
#